data_f2b72e4646b70c526afe3fc20f33bbf0
#
_entry.id   f2b72e4646b70c526afe3fc20f33bbf0
#
_cell.length_a   1.000
_cell.length_b   1.000
_cell.length_c   1.000
_cell.angle_alpha   90.00
_cell.angle_beta   90.00
_cell.angle_gamma   90.00
#
_symmetry.space_group_name_H-M   'P 1'
#
loop_
_entity.id
_entity.type
_entity.pdbx_description
1 polymer ?
#
loop_
_entity_poly.entity_id
_entity_poly.type
_entity_poly.pdbx_seq_one_letter_code
_entity_poly.pdbx_strand_id
1 'polypeptide(L)'
;MMLKRIFDIIISTIALGLLFPVITFVAWQISRKMGSPVLFRQVRPGLDGEPFEMIKFRTMKDALDAEGNPLPDSDRLTAFGQFLRSSSLDELPELWNVLKGDMSLVGPRPLLMEYLPLYSPEQYRRHELRPGVTGWAQVNGRNTLGWEDKFALDVWYVDNRSLWLDIKILFLTVKKVVVRDGISAEGEATMKKFMGDGDNNE
;
A
#
# COMPACT_ATOMS: atom_id res chain seq x y z
N MET A 1 -6.41 20.38 -7.97
CA MET A 1 -5.82 19.11 -8.49
C MET A 1 -4.42 19.30 -9.08
N MET A 2 -4.15 20.33 -9.90
CA MET A 2 -2.86 20.52 -10.57
C MET A 2 -1.68 20.73 -9.61
N LEU A 3 -1.84 21.56 -8.57
CA LEU A 3 -0.77 21.83 -7.58
C LEU A 3 -0.33 20.57 -6.82
N LYS A 4 -1.30 19.73 -6.39
CA LYS A 4 -1.00 18.43 -5.76
C LYS A 4 -0.22 17.51 -6.70
N ARG A 5 -0.60 17.46 -7.98
CA ARG A 5 0.11 16.61 -8.96
C ARG A 5 1.56 17.05 -9.18
N ILE A 6 1.81 18.36 -9.25
CA ILE A 6 3.17 18.92 -9.34
C ILE A 6 3.97 18.55 -8.09
N PHE A 7 3.38 18.68 -6.91
CA PHE A 7 3.99 18.29 -5.65
C PHE A 7 4.35 16.79 -5.64
N ASP A 8 3.41 15.91 -6.03
CA ASP A 8 3.64 14.47 -6.12
C ASP A 8 4.83 14.14 -7.04
N ILE A 9 4.89 14.75 -8.23
CA ILE A 9 5.96 14.52 -9.21
C ILE A 9 7.31 14.97 -8.64
N ILE A 10 7.38 16.19 -8.09
CA ILE A 10 8.65 16.74 -7.57
C ILE A 10 9.18 15.87 -6.42
N ILE A 11 8.32 15.58 -5.43
CA ILE A 11 8.75 14.82 -4.26
C ILE A 11 9.10 13.37 -4.64
N SER A 12 8.34 12.73 -5.51
CA SER A 12 8.65 11.36 -5.96
C SER A 12 9.95 11.30 -6.78
N THR A 13 10.23 12.31 -7.61
CA THR A 13 11.47 12.38 -8.39
C THR A 13 12.68 12.52 -7.45
N ILE A 14 12.58 13.44 -6.48
CA ILE A 14 13.64 13.65 -5.49
C ILE A 14 13.85 12.37 -4.65
N ALA A 15 12.75 11.77 -4.17
CA ALA A 15 12.80 10.55 -3.37
C ALA A 15 13.43 9.38 -4.14
N LEU A 16 13.04 9.15 -5.40
CA LEU A 16 13.65 8.12 -6.25
C LEU A 16 15.14 8.36 -6.47
N GLY A 17 15.55 9.61 -6.71
CA GLY A 17 16.97 9.97 -6.86
C GLY A 17 17.77 9.71 -5.59
N LEU A 18 17.29 10.18 -4.44
CA LEU A 18 17.96 9.98 -3.15
C LEU A 18 17.98 8.53 -2.70
N LEU A 19 16.89 7.78 -2.92
CA LEU A 19 16.75 6.39 -2.50
C LEU A 19 17.25 5.39 -3.54
N PHE A 20 17.74 5.85 -4.70
CA PHE A 20 18.25 4.97 -5.76
C PHE A 20 19.27 3.93 -5.27
N PRO A 21 20.28 4.30 -4.45
CA PRO A 21 21.23 3.31 -3.90
C PRO A 21 20.54 2.26 -3.00
N VAL A 22 19.53 2.68 -2.22
CA VAL A 22 18.76 1.77 -1.36
C VAL A 22 17.90 0.84 -2.21
N ILE A 23 17.21 1.37 -3.22
CA ILE A 23 16.37 0.61 -4.15
C ILE A 23 17.21 -0.47 -4.87
N THR A 24 18.38 -0.11 -5.39
CA THR A 24 19.28 -1.05 -6.07
C THR A 24 19.84 -2.11 -5.13
N PHE A 25 20.22 -1.72 -3.90
CA PHE A 25 20.67 -2.66 -2.88
C PHE A 25 19.58 -3.65 -2.48
N VAL A 26 18.34 -3.18 -2.23
CA VAL A 26 17.19 -4.03 -1.91
C VAL A 26 16.89 -4.98 -3.07
N ALA A 27 16.87 -4.49 -4.31
CA ALA A 27 16.65 -5.30 -5.51
C ALA A 27 17.71 -6.42 -5.63
N TRP A 28 18.98 -6.10 -5.41
CA TRP A 28 20.06 -7.06 -5.41
C TRP A 28 19.92 -8.12 -4.31
N GLN A 29 19.55 -7.71 -3.09
CA GLN A 29 19.32 -8.64 -1.98
C GLN A 29 18.13 -9.58 -2.23
N ILE A 30 17.04 -9.08 -2.83
CA ILE A 30 15.89 -9.90 -3.22
C ILE A 30 16.32 -10.94 -4.26
N SER A 31 17.02 -10.51 -5.31
CA SER A 31 17.53 -11.41 -6.33
C SER A 31 18.39 -12.54 -5.76
N ARG A 32 19.25 -12.23 -4.75
CA ARG A 32 20.11 -13.24 -4.10
C ARG A 32 19.37 -14.17 -3.15
N LYS A 33 18.40 -13.65 -2.38
CA LYS A 33 17.72 -14.41 -1.32
C LYS A 33 16.45 -15.11 -1.76
N MET A 34 15.76 -14.56 -2.77
CA MET A 34 14.45 -15.05 -3.22
C MET A 34 14.39 -15.32 -4.72
N GLY A 35 15.46 -14.99 -5.51
CA GLY A 35 15.51 -15.18 -6.94
C GLY A 35 14.70 -14.13 -7.74
N SER A 36 14.39 -14.45 -9.01
CA SER A 36 13.56 -13.60 -9.88
C SER A 36 12.10 -14.06 -9.86
N PRO A 37 11.14 -13.13 -10.15
CA PRO A 37 11.30 -11.70 -10.38
C PRO A 37 11.56 -10.92 -9.06
N VAL A 38 12.25 -9.77 -9.15
CA VAL A 38 12.51 -8.89 -8.00
C VAL A 38 11.28 -8.06 -7.62
N LEU A 39 10.49 -7.69 -8.61
CA LEU A 39 9.28 -6.90 -8.47
C LEU A 39 8.04 -7.80 -8.46
N PHE A 40 7.15 -7.52 -7.55
CA PHE A 40 5.79 -8.03 -7.51
C PHE A 40 4.86 -7.01 -8.16
N ARG A 41 3.94 -7.48 -8.99
CA ARG A 41 2.97 -6.67 -9.72
C ARG A 41 1.58 -7.18 -9.44
N GLN A 42 0.66 -6.28 -9.16
CA GLN A 42 -0.73 -6.64 -8.88
C GLN A 42 -1.68 -5.56 -9.37
N VAL A 43 -2.74 -5.98 -10.06
CA VAL A 43 -3.81 -5.07 -10.50
C VAL A 43 -4.61 -4.62 -9.28
N ARG A 44 -4.82 -3.31 -9.18
CA ARG A 44 -5.55 -2.63 -8.12
C ARG A 44 -6.48 -1.57 -8.68
N PRO A 45 -7.57 -1.22 -7.98
CA PRO A 45 -8.42 -0.12 -8.38
C PRO A 45 -7.74 1.23 -8.10
N GLY A 46 -7.73 2.07 -9.10
CA GLY A 46 -7.22 3.44 -9.09
C GLY A 46 -8.29 4.50 -8.93
N LEU A 47 -8.07 5.64 -9.59
CA LEU A 47 -9.05 6.72 -9.70
C LEU A 47 -10.31 6.19 -10.39
N ASP A 48 -11.49 6.54 -9.86
CA ASP A 48 -12.80 6.12 -10.36
C ASP A 48 -12.97 4.58 -10.44
N GLY A 49 -12.13 3.82 -9.71
CA GLY A 49 -12.13 2.35 -9.74
C GLY A 49 -11.40 1.73 -10.94
N GLU A 50 -10.84 2.55 -11.83
CA GLU A 50 -10.12 2.07 -13.01
C GLU A 50 -8.89 1.24 -12.63
N PRO A 51 -8.67 0.07 -13.27
CA PRO A 51 -7.58 -0.80 -12.90
C PRO A 51 -6.21 -0.21 -13.28
N PHE A 52 -5.23 -0.33 -12.39
CA PHE A 52 -3.83 -0.04 -12.67
C PHE A 52 -2.91 -1.13 -12.11
N GLU A 53 -1.72 -1.27 -12.64
CA GLU A 53 -0.70 -2.19 -12.15
C GLU A 53 0.16 -1.53 -11.07
N MET A 54 -0.06 -1.93 -9.82
CA MET A 54 0.75 -1.54 -8.65
C MET A 54 2.04 -2.36 -8.62
N ILE A 55 3.16 -1.71 -8.35
CA ILE A 55 4.50 -2.30 -8.38
C ILE A 55 5.13 -2.21 -6.99
N LYS A 56 5.51 -3.36 -6.42
CA LYS A 56 6.23 -3.47 -5.14
C LYS A 56 7.48 -4.33 -5.26
N PHE A 57 8.35 -4.30 -4.27
CA PHE A 57 9.34 -5.34 -4.12
C PHE A 57 8.69 -6.64 -3.64
N ARG A 58 9.18 -7.77 -4.16
CA ARG A 58 8.76 -9.09 -3.74
C ARG A 58 9.24 -9.37 -2.31
N THR A 59 8.33 -9.81 -1.44
CA THR A 59 8.60 -10.12 -0.04
C THR A 59 8.42 -11.60 0.31
N MET A 60 7.80 -12.36 -0.61
CA MET A 60 7.49 -13.77 -0.46
C MET A 60 8.20 -14.61 -1.51
N LYS A 61 8.45 -15.88 -1.22
CA LYS A 61 8.90 -16.86 -2.20
C LYS A 61 7.71 -17.41 -3.00
N ASP A 62 7.99 -17.85 -4.23
CA ASP A 62 7.06 -18.64 -5.01
C ASP A 62 7.19 -20.10 -4.58
N ALA A 63 6.45 -20.49 -3.54
CA ALA A 63 6.40 -21.85 -3.03
C ALA A 63 4.99 -22.41 -3.25
N LEU A 64 4.93 -23.60 -3.84
CA LEU A 64 3.70 -24.32 -4.18
C LEU A 64 3.61 -25.60 -3.34
N ASP A 65 2.38 -26.07 -3.09
CA ASP A 65 2.10 -27.39 -2.54
C ASP A 65 2.28 -28.49 -3.62
N ALA A 66 2.00 -29.75 -3.23
CA ALA A 66 2.11 -30.90 -4.15
C ALA A 66 1.08 -30.84 -5.29
N GLU A 67 0.00 -30.11 -5.12
CA GLU A 67 -1.10 -29.90 -6.08
C GLU A 67 -0.87 -28.69 -6.98
N GLY A 68 0.21 -27.89 -6.74
CA GLY A 68 0.57 -26.71 -7.53
C GLY A 68 -0.11 -25.43 -7.09
N ASN A 69 -0.78 -25.40 -5.91
CA ASN A 69 -1.36 -24.20 -5.33
C ASN A 69 -0.32 -23.44 -4.50
N PRO A 70 -0.40 -22.11 -4.39
CA PRO A 70 0.46 -21.34 -3.52
C PRO A 70 0.33 -21.79 -2.06
N LEU A 71 1.46 -22.02 -1.40
CA LEU A 71 1.47 -22.24 0.06
C LEU A 71 0.90 -21.03 0.81
N PRO A 72 0.44 -21.20 2.07
CA PRO A 72 0.01 -20.10 2.91
C PRO A 72 1.05 -18.98 2.99
N ASP A 73 0.60 -17.75 3.12
CA ASP A 73 1.47 -16.56 3.16
C ASP A 73 2.51 -16.62 4.28
N SER A 74 2.17 -17.24 5.43
CA SER A 74 3.09 -17.50 6.54
C SER A 74 4.32 -18.30 6.12
N ASP A 75 4.15 -19.29 5.24
CA ASP A 75 5.22 -20.21 4.82
C ASP A 75 6.06 -19.61 3.67
N ARG A 76 5.47 -18.68 2.91
CA ARG A 76 6.11 -17.98 1.81
C ARG A 76 6.86 -16.74 2.26
N LEU A 77 6.43 -16.10 3.35
CA LEU A 77 7.00 -14.86 3.87
C LEU A 77 8.37 -15.13 4.54
N THR A 78 9.43 -14.64 3.91
CA THR A 78 10.79 -14.78 4.46
C THR A 78 11.06 -13.76 5.57
N ALA A 79 12.03 -14.03 6.46
CA ALA A 79 12.47 -13.06 7.47
C ALA A 79 12.94 -11.73 6.83
N PHE A 80 13.58 -11.80 5.65
CA PHE A 80 13.95 -10.61 4.90
C PHE A 80 12.72 -9.90 4.33
N GLY A 81 11.71 -10.64 3.85
CA GLY A 81 10.43 -10.09 3.41
C GLY A 81 9.67 -9.41 4.56
N GLN A 82 9.68 -10.00 5.74
CA GLN A 82 9.16 -9.37 6.97
C GLN A 82 9.87 -8.04 7.27
N PHE A 83 11.20 -8.02 7.19
CA PHE A 83 11.97 -6.78 7.37
C PHE A 83 11.58 -5.72 6.34
N LEU A 84 11.44 -6.09 5.05
CA LEU A 84 11.01 -5.15 4.00
C LEU A 84 9.63 -4.56 4.30
N ARG A 85 8.65 -5.39 4.69
CA ARG A 85 7.29 -4.94 5.05
C ARG A 85 7.29 -4.05 6.30
N SER A 86 8.05 -4.44 7.32
CA SER A 86 8.11 -3.67 8.57
C SER A 86 8.80 -2.31 8.41
N SER A 87 9.72 -2.18 7.46
CA SER A 87 10.38 -0.93 7.12
C SER A 87 9.71 -0.16 5.98
N SER A 88 8.62 -0.70 5.39
CA SER A 88 7.95 -0.16 4.19
C SER A 88 8.89 0.00 2.99
N LEU A 89 10.04 -0.66 2.98
CA LEU A 89 10.97 -0.63 1.84
C LEU A 89 10.41 -1.36 0.62
N ASP A 90 9.50 -2.30 0.83
CA ASP A 90 8.80 -3.00 -0.25
C ASP A 90 7.91 -2.08 -1.09
N GLU A 91 7.48 -0.94 -0.56
CA GLU A 91 6.62 0.02 -1.22
C GLU A 91 7.39 1.09 -2.03
N LEU A 92 8.73 1.13 -1.95
CA LEU A 92 9.53 2.14 -2.69
C LEU A 92 9.28 2.14 -4.21
N PRO A 93 9.07 0.99 -4.89
CA PRO A 93 8.73 1.01 -6.32
C PRO A 93 7.40 1.69 -6.66
N GLU A 94 6.46 1.85 -5.69
CA GLU A 94 5.20 2.57 -5.92
C GLU A 94 5.42 4.05 -6.27
N LEU A 95 6.58 4.64 -5.89
CA LEU A 95 6.96 5.98 -6.33
C LEU A 95 6.98 6.09 -7.86
N TRP A 96 7.25 5.00 -8.58
CA TRP A 96 7.13 4.96 -10.03
C TRP A 96 5.68 5.05 -10.50
N ASN A 97 4.75 4.38 -9.81
CA ASN A 97 3.31 4.54 -10.08
C ASN A 97 2.84 5.98 -9.82
N VAL A 98 3.42 6.65 -8.81
CA VAL A 98 3.15 8.08 -8.58
C VAL A 98 3.63 8.92 -9.76
N LEU A 99 4.85 8.70 -10.27
CA LEU A 99 5.36 9.43 -11.44
C LEU A 99 4.53 9.19 -12.70
N LYS A 100 4.09 7.96 -12.93
CA LYS A 100 3.19 7.64 -14.06
C LYS A 100 1.83 8.32 -13.95
N GLY A 101 1.34 8.58 -12.74
CA GLY A 101 0.03 9.16 -12.50
C GLY A 101 -1.04 8.14 -12.13
N ASP A 102 -0.69 6.89 -11.93
CA ASP A 102 -1.60 5.85 -11.44
C ASP A 102 -1.92 6.10 -9.95
N MET A 103 -0.95 6.61 -9.19
CA MET A 103 -1.01 6.88 -7.76
C MET A 103 -0.66 8.33 -7.42
N SER A 104 -0.88 8.68 -6.17
CA SER A 104 -0.41 9.89 -5.49
C SER A 104 0.48 9.50 -4.31
N LEU A 105 1.29 10.40 -3.79
CA LEU A 105 2.02 10.17 -2.53
C LEU A 105 1.04 9.93 -1.38
N VAL A 106 -0.06 10.73 -1.33
CA VAL A 106 -1.07 10.65 -0.28
C VAL A 106 -2.45 10.44 -0.89
N GLY A 107 -3.15 9.41 -0.42
CA GLY A 107 -4.49 9.03 -0.85
C GLY A 107 -4.99 7.78 -0.12
N PRO A 108 -6.20 7.33 -0.36
CA PRO A 108 -6.70 6.05 0.12
C PRO A 108 -5.81 4.89 -0.36
N ARG A 109 -5.54 3.91 0.50
CA ARG A 109 -4.71 2.75 0.12
C ARG A 109 -5.40 1.91 -0.97
N PRO A 110 -4.72 1.53 -2.09
CA PRO A 110 -5.34 0.68 -3.11
C PRO A 110 -5.58 -0.73 -2.54
N LEU A 111 -6.84 -1.14 -2.49
CA LEU A 111 -7.27 -2.46 -2.02
C LEU A 111 -7.42 -3.44 -3.19
N LEU A 112 -8.05 -4.61 -2.96
CA LEU A 112 -8.21 -5.62 -4.00
C LEU A 112 -9.33 -5.25 -4.98
N MET A 113 -9.20 -5.64 -6.26
CA MET A 113 -10.25 -5.45 -7.27
C MET A 113 -11.56 -6.14 -6.87
N GLU A 114 -11.47 -7.29 -6.20
CA GLU A 114 -12.61 -8.07 -5.73
C GLU A 114 -13.48 -7.34 -4.70
N TYR A 115 -12.98 -6.24 -4.10
CA TYR A 115 -13.75 -5.44 -3.15
C TYR A 115 -14.64 -4.38 -3.80
N LEU A 116 -14.40 -4.03 -5.09
CA LEU A 116 -15.20 -3.00 -5.78
C LEU A 116 -16.71 -3.25 -5.72
N PRO A 117 -17.24 -4.47 -5.99
CA PRO A 117 -18.66 -4.74 -5.91
C PRO A 117 -19.22 -4.80 -4.49
N LEU A 118 -18.36 -4.83 -3.46
CA LEU A 118 -18.75 -4.97 -2.05
C LEU A 118 -18.90 -3.62 -1.35
N TYR A 119 -18.38 -2.53 -1.94
CA TYR A 119 -18.46 -1.21 -1.33
C TYR A 119 -19.88 -0.66 -1.35
N SER A 120 -20.30 -0.06 -0.23
CA SER A 120 -21.45 0.84 -0.24
C SER A 120 -21.15 2.08 -1.10
N PRO A 121 -22.17 2.83 -1.55
CA PRO A 121 -21.96 4.07 -2.29
C PRO A 121 -21.03 5.06 -1.57
N GLU A 122 -21.13 5.14 -0.24
CA GLU A 122 -20.27 6.00 0.57
C GLU A 122 -18.81 5.50 0.60
N GLN A 123 -18.60 4.20 0.81
CA GLN A 123 -17.26 3.60 0.82
C GLN A 123 -16.59 3.70 -0.56
N TYR A 124 -17.36 3.64 -1.65
CA TYR A 124 -16.86 3.77 -3.02
C TYR A 124 -16.26 5.15 -3.29
N ARG A 125 -16.68 6.21 -2.59
CA ARG A 125 -16.15 7.57 -2.71
C ARG A 125 -14.63 7.66 -2.50
N ARG A 126 -14.02 6.67 -1.84
CA ARG A 126 -12.57 6.56 -1.71
C ARG A 126 -11.83 6.54 -3.07
N HIS A 127 -12.53 6.15 -4.15
CA HIS A 127 -12.00 6.13 -5.51
C HIS A 127 -12.17 7.46 -6.26
N GLU A 128 -12.78 8.49 -5.67
CA GLU A 128 -12.80 9.87 -6.21
C GLU A 128 -11.41 10.50 -6.29
N LEU A 129 -10.42 9.87 -5.65
CA LEU A 129 -9.01 10.27 -5.66
C LEU A 129 -8.11 9.12 -6.14
N ARG A 130 -6.94 9.53 -6.68
CA ARG A 130 -5.87 8.54 -6.91
C ARG A 130 -5.48 7.87 -5.59
N PRO A 131 -5.27 6.56 -5.59
CA PRO A 131 -4.77 5.84 -4.42
C PRO A 131 -3.39 6.38 -4.01
N GLY A 132 -3.10 6.33 -2.71
CA GLY A 132 -1.85 6.82 -2.13
C GLY A 132 -0.88 5.70 -1.77
N VAL A 133 0.42 6.02 -1.82
CA VAL A 133 1.47 5.21 -1.17
C VAL A 133 1.24 5.23 0.34
N THR A 134 0.87 6.38 0.90
CA THR A 134 0.38 6.54 2.27
C THR A 134 -0.95 7.27 2.28
N GLY A 135 -1.63 7.32 3.43
CA GLY A 135 -2.93 7.98 3.55
C GLY A 135 -3.38 8.18 5.00
N TRP A 136 -4.52 8.83 5.15
CA TRP A 136 -5.03 9.19 6.48
C TRP A 136 -5.35 7.96 7.34
N ALA A 137 -5.95 6.91 6.77
CA ALA A 137 -6.19 5.66 7.47
C ALA A 137 -4.88 4.98 7.92
N GLN A 138 -3.83 4.98 7.06
CA GLN A 138 -2.54 4.38 7.39
C GLN A 138 -1.85 5.06 8.58
N VAL A 139 -1.94 6.40 8.69
CA VAL A 139 -1.31 7.12 9.80
C VAL A 139 -2.14 7.12 11.08
N ASN A 140 -3.43 6.76 11.03
CA ASN A 140 -4.33 6.73 12.21
C ASN A 140 -4.57 5.34 12.81
N GLY A 141 -4.00 4.27 12.28
CA GLY A 141 -4.13 2.94 12.90
C GLY A 141 -3.65 1.77 12.07
N ARG A 142 -3.40 1.95 10.76
CA ARG A 142 -2.92 0.87 9.87
C ARG A 142 -3.78 -0.40 9.98
N ASN A 143 -3.16 -1.49 10.49
CA ASN A 143 -3.77 -2.82 10.58
C ASN A 143 -4.62 -3.04 11.85
N THR A 144 -4.61 -2.09 12.80
CA THR A 144 -5.42 -2.18 14.02
C THR A 144 -6.86 -1.68 13.84
N LEU A 145 -7.15 -0.99 12.71
CA LEU A 145 -8.48 -0.49 12.40
C LEU A 145 -9.35 -1.57 11.75
N GLY A 146 -10.63 -1.61 12.11
CA GLY A 146 -11.66 -2.33 11.37
C GLY A 146 -11.86 -1.78 9.96
N TRP A 147 -12.60 -2.51 9.13
CA TRP A 147 -12.87 -2.08 7.75
C TRP A 147 -13.70 -0.79 7.70
N GLU A 148 -14.71 -0.67 8.54
CA GLU A 148 -15.59 0.52 8.63
C GLU A 148 -14.78 1.78 8.97
N ASP A 149 -13.93 1.71 10.01
CA ASP A 149 -13.08 2.83 10.41
C ASP A 149 -12.11 3.24 9.30
N LYS A 150 -11.53 2.25 8.58
CA LYS A 150 -10.64 2.54 7.45
C LYS A 150 -11.36 3.28 6.35
N PHE A 151 -12.55 2.83 5.96
CA PHE A 151 -13.33 3.47 4.92
C PHE A 151 -13.81 4.85 5.36
N ALA A 152 -14.25 5.00 6.61
CA ALA A 152 -14.62 6.31 7.15
C ALA A 152 -13.45 7.30 7.11
N LEU A 153 -12.23 6.87 7.47
CA LEU A 153 -11.03 7.71 7.40
C LEU A 153 -10.60 8.01 5.95
N ASP A 154 -10.77 7.06 5.02
CA ASP A 154 -10.49 7.28 3.61
C ASP A 154 -11.46 8.31 3.01
N VAL A 155 -12.78 8.20 3.29
CA VAL A 155 -13.79 9.15 2.83
C VAL A 155 -13.59 10.51 3.51
N TRP A 156 -13.28 10.53 4.80
CA TRP A 156 -12.94 11.78 5.49
C TRP A 156 -11.77 12.51 4.79
N TYR A 157 -10.75 11.78 4.37
CA TYR A 157 -9.64 12.37 3.61
C TYR A 157 -10.10 12.91 2.25
N VAL A 158 -11.00 12.23 1.55
CA VAL A 158 -11.59 12.71 0.28
C VAL A 158 -12.23 14.09 0.49
N ASP A 159 -13.00 14.26 1.56
CA ASP A 159 -13.73 15.50 1.86
C ASP A 159 -12.82 16.63 2.38
N ASN A 160 -11.76 16.29 3.12
CA ASN A 160 -10.91 17.26 3.81
C ASN A 160 -9.52 17.44 3.17
N ARG A 161 -9.31 16.89 1.98
CA ARG A 161 -8.00 16.94 1.30
C ARG A 161 -7.46 18.34 1.12
N SER A 162 -6.21 18.53 1.48
CA SER A 162 -5.46 19.75 1.24
C SER A 162 -3.96 19.45 1.15
N LEU A 163 -3.19 20.30 0.49
CA LEU A 163 -1.74 20.12 0.41
C LEU A 163 -1.10 20.12 1.81
N TRP A 164 -1.63 20.91 2.74
CA TRP A 164 -1.16 20.94 4.12
C TRP A 164 -1.43 19.61 4.84
N LEU A 165 -2.61 19.03 4.64
CA LEU A 165 -2.93 17.71 5.18
C LEU A 165 -2.01 16.63 4.58
N ASP A 166 -1.70 16.69 3.30
CA ASP A 166 -0.76 15.77 2.66
C ASP A 166 0.63 15.85 3.29
N ILE A 167 1.16 17.06 3.49
CA ILE A 167 2.45 17.27 4.16
C ILE A 167 2.43 16.69 5.59
N LYS A 168 1.34 16.94 6.34
CA LYS A 168 1.15 16.36 7.68
C LYS A 168 1.17 14.83 7.65
N ILE A 169 0.45 14.22 6.69
CA ILE A 169 0.39 12.76 6.55
C ILE A 169 1.78 12.20 6.20
N LEU A 170 2.52 12.82 5.27
CA LEU A 170 3.87 12.41 4.93
C LEU A 170 4.81 12.46 6.13
N PHE A 171 4.74 13.52 6.94
CA PHE A 171 5.54 13.63 8.17
C PHE A 171 5.18 12.53 9.19
N LEU A 172 3.88 12.28 9.41
CA LEU A 172 3.42 11.21 10.29
C LEU A 172 3.85 9.83 9.77
N THR A 173 3.85 9.62 8.45
CA THR A 173 4.32 8.37 7.82
C THR A 173 5.79 8.14 8.13
N VAL A 174 6.65 9.13 7.92
CA VAL A 174 8.08 9.03 8.24
C VAL A 174 8.27 8.71 9.73
N LYS A 175 7.56 9.40 10.62
CA LYS A 175 7.60 9.14 12.07
C LYS A 175 7.23 7.68 12.38
N LYS A 176 6.13 7.16 11.80
CA LYS A 176 5.67 5.77 12.03
C LYS A 176 6.63 4.72 11.48
N VAL A 177 7.24 4.97 10.33
CA VAL A 177 8.27 4.07 9.76
C VAL A 177 9.50 4.01 10.66
N VAL A 178 9.95 5.16 11.18
CA VAL A 178 11.12 5.22 12.08
C VAL A 178 10.83 4.54 13.43
N VAL A 179 9.65 4.80 14.01
CA VAL A 179 9.25 4.22 15.31
C VAL A 179 8.80 2.75 15.19
N ARG A 180 8.53 2.26 13.97
CA ARG A 180 7.99 0.92 13.68
C ARG A 180 6.67 0.63 14.39
N ASP A 181 5.80 1.64 14.48
CA ASP A 181 4.52 1.56 15.16
C ASP A 181 3.43 0.94 14.26
N GLY A 182 2.62 0.01 14.81
CA GLY A 182 1.43 -0.55 14.15
C GLY A 182 1.71 -1.48 12.96
N ILE A 183 2.83 -2.21 12.94
CA ILE A 183 3.29 -3.00 11.77
C ILE A 183 2.56 -4.34 11.64
N SER A 184 2.13 -4.95 12.74
CA SER A 184 1.44 -6.24 12.73
C SER A 184 0.18 -6.17 13.59
N ALA A 185 -0.95 -6.68 13.08
CA ALA A 185 -1.99 -7.19 13.97
C ALA A 185 -1.41 -8.40 14.69
N GLU A 186 -1.62 -8.52 16.00
CA GLU A 186 -1.12 -9.65 16.78
C GLU A 186 -1.61 -10.96 16.14
N GLY A 187 -0.67 -11.77 15.65
CA GLY A 187 -0.91 -13.13 15.21
C GLY A 187 -1.27 -13.36 13.74
N GLU A 188 -1.47 -12.34 12.89
CA GLU A 188 -1.82 -12.55 11.48
C GLU A 188 -0.82 -11.86 10.52
N ALA A 189 -0.37 -12.60 9.50
CA ALA A 189 0.49 -12.07 8.43
C ALA A 189 -0.22 -11.09 7.50
N THR A 190 -1.56 -11.15 7.44
CA THR A 190 -2.44 -10.31 6.61
C THR A 190 -3.78 -10.08 7.32
N MET A 191 -4.38 -8.92 7.08
CA MET A 191 -5.71 -8.60 7.61
C MET A 191 -6.79 -9.52 7.01
N LYS A 192 -7.83 -9.86 7.78
CA LYS A 192 -9.01 -10.60 7.28
C LYS A 192 -9.59 -9.92 6.03
N LYS A 193 -10.06 -10.73 5.07
CA LYS A 193 -10.68 -10.19 3.85
C LYS A 193 -11.92 -9.37 4.18
N PHE A 194 -12.15 -8.31 3.39
CA PHE A 194 -13.41 -7.58 3.42
C PHE A 194 -14.48 -8.39 2.68
N MET A 195 -15.60 -8.65 3.34
CA MET A 195 -16.70 -9.45 2.81
C MET A 195 -17.98 -8.62 2.54
N GLY A 196 -17.90 -7.29 2.70
CA GLY A 196 -19.05 -6.39 2.60
C GLY A 196 -19.69 -6.07 3.96
N ASP A 197 -20.65 -5.15 3.97
CA ASP A 197 -21.30 -4.66 5.21
C ASP A 197 -22.24 -5.71 5.88
N GLY A 198 -22.40 -6.90 5.29
CA GLY A 198 -23.32 -7.95 5.78
C GLY A 198 -22.71 -8.98 6.76
N ASP A 199 -21.39 -9.10 6.87
CA ASP A 199 -20.70 -10.19 7.58
C ASP A 199 -19.98 -9.76 8.88
N ASN A 200 -20.27 -8.59 9.42
CA ASN A 200 -19.62 -8.10 10.65
C ASN A 200 -20.24 -8.64 11.96
N ASN A 201 -21.08 -9.69 11.91
CA ASN A 201 -21.78 -10.28 13.05
C ASN A 201 -21.49 -11.77 13.25
N GLU A 202 -20.22 -12.23 13.14
CA GLU A 202 -19.81 -13.52 13.73
C GLU A 202 -18.42 -13.42 14.39
#